data_17ab861481c83d4865c8250e8d030a1e
#
_entry.id   17ab861481c83d4865c8250e8d030a1e
#
_cell.length_a   1.000
_cell.length_b   1.000
_cell.length_c   1.000
_cell.angle_alpha   90.00
_cell.angle_beta   90.00
_cell.angle_gamma   90.00
#
_symmetry.space_group_name_H-M   'P 1'
#
loop_
_entity.id
_entity.type
_entity.pdbx_description
1 polymer ?
#
loop_
_entity_poly.entity_id
_entity_poly.type
_entity_poly.pdbx_seq_one_letter_code
_entity_poly.pdbx_strand_id
1 'polypeptide(L)'
;MTDYKALYAEKLISAEELAKQVESGWILGMDTAPSQTPAIMNAIAARVKSSDIKGVQVQTLLDAYHFEFYTDPDMFGKMTGYSWFSSGYARKAINGGWADLLPTYYRDIPRHIRAEYEYDAFCIEVSPMDSHGYFSLALNGSYAEAMIDKAKRVFVEVNENQPRCLCGTQLHVSQVDAIVEYNHELPVLPPVAIDEVSQTIGNLIAEQIPDGACIQLGIGAIPDATGMALKSKHDLGIHTEMFTDSMVELIECGAVNNSKKQIHRGKSVTTFAYGSKRIYDYVDDNPAIEILPVDYVNNPEVICKNDNMISINAAIEVDFFGQVCAESVGTKHMSGSGGQIDFVRGACQSKGGKSFIAFTSTAKGGTISKIKPILTPGAVCTTSKNDVDYIVTEYGIAHMRGRSLGERTRQLIAIAHPDFRDELTFEAKKRGIII
;
A
#
# COMPACT_ATOMS: atom_id res chain seq x y z
N MET A 1 -23.53 33.05 12.27
CA MET A 1 -22.39 32.34 11.60
C MET A 1 -21.75 31.47 12.68
N THR A 2 -21.61 30.19 12.47
CA THR A 2 -21.01 29.28 13.48
C THR A 2 -19.54 29.67 13.65
N ASP A 3 -19.12 29.84 14.90
CA ASP A 3 -17.71 30.10 15.22
C ASP A 3 -16.95 28.77 15.30
N TYR A 4 -16.36 28.37 14.17
CA TYR A 4 -15.59 27.12 14.09
C TYR A 4 -14.34 27.13 14.97
N LYS A 5 -13.77 28.30 15.25
CA LYS A 5 -12.63 28.42 16.16
C LYS A 5 -13.03 28.14 17.60
N ALA A 6 -14.22 28.62 18.01
CA ALA A 6 -14.75 28.32 19.33
C ALA A 6 -15.04 26.82 19.48
N LEU A 7 -15.65 26.20 18.44
CA LEU A 7 -15.91 24.75 18.45
C LEU A 7 -14.61 23.92 18.47
N TYR A 8 -13.57 24.36 17.74
CA TYR A 8 -12.26 23.75 17.80
C TYR A 8 -11.67 23.83 19.21
N ALA A 9 -11.67 25.02 19.82
CA ALA A 9 -11.14 25.24 21.16
C ALA A 9 -11.87 24.42 22.24
N GLU A 10 -13.18 24.19 22.09
CA GLU A 10 -13.97 23.35 22.99
C GLU A 10 -13.52 21.87 22.95
N LYS A 11 -13.08 21.39 21.78
CA LYS A 11 -12.68 20.00 21.56
C LYS A 11 -11.19 19.76 21.76
N LEU A 12 -10.41 20.82 21.92
CA LEU A 12 -8.95 20.74 22.09
C LEU A 12 -8.60 20.26 23.48
N ILE A 13 -7.92 19.11 23.56
CA ILE A 13 -7.46 18.49 24.82
C ILE A 13 -6.06 17.94 24.65
N SER A 14 -5.38 17.61 25.75
CA SER A 14 -4.09 16.90 25.65
C SER A 14 -4.28 15.43 25.28
N ALA A 15 -3.22 14.80 24.75
CA ALA A 15 -3.22 13.38 24.43
C ALA A 15 -3.47 12.51 25.68
N GLU A 16 -2.96 12.93 26.84
CA GLU A 16 -3.17 12.26 28.13
C GLU A 16 -4.62 12.37 28.61
N GLU A 17 -5.28 13.51 28.38
CA GLU A 17 -6.71 13.67 28.69
C GLU A 17 -7.57 12.82 27.77
N LEU A 18 -7.25 12.77 26.48
CA LEU A 18 -7.90 11.88 25.52
C LEU A 18 -7.72 10.41 25.94
N ALA A 19 -6.50 10.01 26.29
CA ALA A 19 -6.21 8.65 26.70
C ALA A 19 -7.06 8.21 27.91
N LYS A 20 -7.46 9.11 28.81
CA LYS A 20 -8.35 8.80 29.96
C LYS A 20 -9.75 8.32 29.54
N GLN A 21 -10.18 8.58 28.33
CA GLN A 21 -11.47 8.13 27.80
C GLN A 21 -11.47 6.66 27.36
N VAL A 22 -10.27 6.09 27.10
CA VAL A 22 -10.15 4.71 26.61
C VAL A 22 -10.48 3.71 27.74
N GLU A 23 -11.30 2.72 27.45
CA GLU A 23 -11.73 1.68 28.38
C GLU A 23 -11.24 0.29 27.94
N SER A 24 -11.32 -0.67 28.87
CA SER A 24 -10.98 -2.07 28.54
C SER A 24 -11.87 -2.61 27.43
N GLY A 25 -11.27 -3.34 26.49
CA GLY A 25 -11.99 -3.98 25.40
C GLY A 25 -12.31 -3.08 24.22
N TRP A 26 -11.90 -1.78 24.22
CA TRP A 26 -12.10 -0.90 23.08
C TRP A 26 -11.40 -1.40 21.83
N ILE A 27 -12.08 -1.21 20.69
CA ILE A 27 -11.50 -1.38 19.36
C ILE A 27 -11.23 0.02 18.77
N LEU A 28 -9.96 0.31 18.57
CA LEU A 28 -9.48 1.56 17.96
C LEU A 28 -9.13 1.30 16.50
N GLY A 29 -9.69 2.10 15.60
CA GLY A 29 -9.16 2.26 14.26
C GLY A 29 -8.05 3.30 14.27
N MET A 30 -6.93 3.04 13.65
CA MET A 30 -5.90 4.03 13.37
C MET A 30 -5.66 4.10 11.87
N ASP A 31 -5.44 5.28 11.34
CA ASP A 31 -5.20 5.45 9.91
C ASP A 31 -3.82 4.90 9.50
N THR A 32 -3.50 4.94 8.20
CA THR A 32 -2.31 4.30 7.63
C THR A 32 -1.14 5.28 7.44
N ALA A 33 0.07 4.76 7.49
CA ALA A 33 1.33 5.42 7.12
C ALA A 33 1.47 6.86 7.69
N PRO A 34 1.65 7.93 6.87
CA PRO A 34 1.91 9.27 7.42
C PRO A 34 0.74 9.91 8.18
N SER A 35 -0.47 9.33 8.11
CA SER A 35 -1.65 9.85 8.81
C SER A 35 -1.95 9.11 10.12
N GLN A 36 -1.00 8.33 10.64
CA GLN A 36 -1.08 7.72 11.96
C GLN A 36 -0.85 8.77 13.06
N THR A 37 -1.39 8.52 14.26
CA THR A 37 -1.45 9.47 15.40
C THR A 37 -0.47 9.09 16.50
N PRO A 38 0.82 9.45 16.40
CA PRO A 38 1.84 9.03 17.38
C PRO A 38 1.60 9.58 18.79
N ALA A 39 1.17 10.83 18.96
CA ALA A 39 0.93 11.37 20.31
C ALA A 39 -0.25 10.68 20.99
N ILE A 40 -1.38 10.52 20.29
CA ILE A 40 -2.57 9.84 20.83
C ILE A 40 -2.25 8.39 21.18
N MET A 41 -1.63 7.63 20.26
CA MET A 41 -1.33 6.21 20.50
C MET A 41 -0.32 5.99 21.63
N ASN A 42 0.70 6.83 21.72
CA ASN A 42 1.69 6.74 22.81
C ASN A 42 1.06 7.07 24.18
N ALA A 43 0.18 8.06 24.25
CA ALA A 43 -0.53 8.39 25.49
C ALA A 43 -1.48 7.24 25.91
N ILE A 44 -2.19 6.64 24.96
CA ILE A 44 -3.04 5.46 25.23
C ILE A 44 -2.19 4.28 25.72
N ALA A 45 -1.08 3.98 25.04
CA ALA A 45 -0.18 2.89 25.42
C ALA A 45 0.40 3.09 26.83
N ALA A 46 0.86 4.31 27.15
CA ALA A 46 1.38 4.65 28.48
C ALA A 46 0.32 4.46 29.58
N ARG A 47 -0.92 4.87 29.33
CA ARG A 47 -2.02 4.66 30.25
C ARG A 47 -2.37 3.18 30.44
N VAL A 48 -2.47 2.42 29.35
CA VAL A 48 -2.74 0.97 29.40
C VAL A 48 -1.65 0.26 30.20
N LYS A 49 -0.39 0.65 30.01
CA LYS A 49 0.76 0.06 30.71
C LYS A 49 0.75 0.33 32.22
N SER A 50 0.25 1.50 32.64
CA SER A 50 0.24 1.97 34.04
C SER A 50 -1.08 1.72 34.78
N SER A 51 -2.06 1.05 34.16
CA SER A 51 -3.40 0.85 34.74
C SER A 51 -3.88 -0.60 34.54
N ASP A 52 -5.11 -0.88 35.04
CA ASP A 52 -5.76 -2.20 34.87
C ASP A 52 -6.50 -2.36 33.53
N ILE A 53 -6.36 -1.39 32.62
CA ILE A 53 -6.97 -1.46 31.29
C ILE A 53 -6.34 -2.60 30.50
N LYS A 54 -7.19 -3.39 29.83
CA LYS A 54 -6.78 -4.54 29.03
C LYS A 54 -7.75 -4.81 27.88
N GLY A 55 -7.27 -5.60 26.91
CA GLY A 55 -8.08 -6.02 25.77
C GLY A 55 -8.30 -4.91 24.75
N VAL A 56 -7.54 -3.80 24.79
CA VAL A 56 -7.60 -2.76 23.77
C VAL A 56 -7.01 -3.32 22.47
N GLN A 57 -7.74 -3.17 21.39
CA GLN A 57 -7.30 -3.55 20.05
C GLN A 57 -7.00 -2.30 19.21
N VAL A 58 -5.94 -2.31 18.44
CA VAL A 58 -5.62 -1.26 17.46
C VAL A 58 -5.57 -1.87 16.08
N GLN A 59 -6.52 -1.50 15.22
CA GLN A 59 -6.56 -1.95 13.84
C GLN A 59 -5.97 -0.87 12.92
N THR A 60 -4.98 -1.24 12.11
CA THR A 60 -4.20 -0.31 11.28
C THR A 60 -3.64 -0.98 10.04
N LEU A 61 -3.05 -0.19 9.14
CA LEU A 61 -2.38 -0.64 7.92
C LEU A 61 -1.06 0.12 7.74
N LEU A 62 -0.01 -0.55 7.30
CA LEU A 62 1.26 0.04 6.88
C LEU A 62 1.82 1.05 7.89
N ASP A 63 2.22 0.54 9.06
CA ASP A 63 2.71 1.39 10.14
C ASP A 63 4.00 2.13 9.76
N ALA A 64 4.08 3.40 10.17
CA ALA A 64 5.22 4.30 9.95
C ALA A 64 5.95 4.69 11.24
N TYR A 65 5.47 4.22 12.39
CA TYR A 65 6.03 4.55 13.71
C TYR A 65 6.28 3.30 14.56
N HIS A 66 7.17 3.44 15.57
CA HIS A 66 7.48 2.41 16.56
C HIS A 66 6.50 2.46 17.74
N PHE A 67 5.31 1.92 17.56
CA PHE A 67 4.34 1.83 18.65
C PHE A 67 4.69 0.73 19.66
N GLU A 68 4.43 0.99 20.98
CA GLU A 68 4.73 0.02 22.04
C GLU A 68 4.00 -1.32 21.86
N PHE A 69 2.77 -1.33 21.36
CA PHE A 69 2.04 -2.57 21.09
C PHE A 69 2.67 -3.47 20.00
N TYR A 70 3.67 -2.95 19.25
CA TYR A 70 4.51 -3.76 18.36
C TYR A 70 5.90 -4.02 18.91
N THR A 71 6.44 -3.12 19.73
CA THR A 71 7.83 -3.21 20.19
C THR A 71 7.98 -3.89 21.55
N ASP A 72 6.96 -3.89 22.37
CA ASP A 72 6.92 -4.48 23.73
C ASP A 72 5.97 -5.69 23.78
N PRO A 73 6.50 -6.94 23.85
CA PRO A 73 5.65 -8.14 23.96
C PRO A 73 4.74 -8.17 25.21
N ASP A 74 5.08 -7.43 26.28
CA ASP A 74 4.29 -7.37 27.51
C ASP A 74 3.00 -6.54 27.32
N MET A 75 2.84 -5.86 26.19
CA MET A 75 1.59 -5.21 25.79
C MET A 75 0.55 -6.19 25.26
N PHE A 76 0.92 -7.40 24.89
CA PHE A 76 -0.02 -8.41 24.40
C PHE A 76 -1.13 -8.70 25.40
N GLY A 77 -2.38 -8.64 24.96
CA GLY A 77 -3.56 -8.79 25.80
C GLY A 77 -3.95 -7.53 26.60
N LYS A 78 -3.06 -6.54 26.73
CA LYS A 78 -3.37 -5.21 27.27
C LYS A 78 -3.79 -4.28 26.13
N MET A 79 -2.90 -4.08 25.16
CA MET A 79 -3.13 -3.34 23.92
C MET A 79 -2.45 -4.11 22.78
N THR A 80 -3.23 -4.66 21.87
CA THR A 80 -2.74 -5.56 20.82
C THR A 80 -2.95 -4.92 19.45
N GLY A 81 -1.89 -4.90 18.64
CA GLY A 81 -1.96 -4.46 17.25
C GLY A 81 -2.52 -5.53 16.34
N TYR A 82 -3.48 -5.16 15.50
CA TYR A 82 -4.03 -5.95 14.41
C TYR A 82 -3.77 -5.21 13.11
N SER A 83 -2.93 -5.74 12.24
CA SER A 83 -2.56 -5.05 11.01
C SER A 83 -3.10 -5.75 9.78
N TRP A 84 -3.60 -5.00 8.81
CA TRP A 84 -3.94 -5.52 7.47
C TRP A 84 -2.70 -5.70 6.58
N PHE A 85 -1.53 -5.25 7.05
CA PHE A 85 -0.28 -5.35 6.29
C PHE A 85 0.91 -5.52 7.24
N SER A 86 1.67 -6.60 7.10
CA SER A 86 2.87 -6.84 7.91
C SER A 86 4.00 -5.88 7.51
N SER A 87 3.89 -4.62 7.96
CA SER A 87 4.88 -3.56 7.73
C SER A 87 6.21 -3.87 8.39
N GLY A 88 7.24 -3.10 8.05
CA GLY A 88 8.56 -3.22 8.71
C GLY A 88 8.49 -3.10 10.22
N TYR A 89 7.58 -2.26 10.74
CA TYR A 89 7.38 -2.02 12.17
C TYR A 89 6.58 -3.14 12.85
N ALA A 90 5.52 -3.65 12.23
CA ALA A 90 4.65 -4.69 12.79
C ALA A 90 5.20 -6.12 12.61
N ARG A 91 6.05 -6.35 11.61
CA ARG A 91 6.51 -7.68 11.16
C ARG A 91 7.09 -8.55 12.28
N LYS A 92 7.91 -7.97 13.15
CA LYS A 92 8.51 -8.71 14.27
C LYS A 92 7.45 -9.18 15.24
N ALA A 93 6.48 -8.33 15.55
CA ALA A 93 5.40 -8.63 16.47
C ALA A 93 4.46 -9.71 15.90
N ILE A 94 4.05 -9.57 14.64
CA ILE A 94 3.19 -10.56 13.95
C ILE A 94 3.86 -11.94 13.91
N ASN A 95 5.11 -12.02 13.45
CA ASN A 95 5.84 -13.30 13.41
C ASN A 95 6.22 -13.83 14.79
N GLY A 96 6.22 -13.00 15.81
CA GLY A 96 6.49 -13.35 17.21
C GLY A 96 5.24 -13.73 18.01
N GLY A 97 4.04 -13.48 17.48
CA GLY A 97 2.75 -13.86 18.07
C GLY A 97 2.21 -12.92 19.15
N TRP A 98 2.72 -11.67 19.24
CA TRP A 98 2.13 -10.65 20.14
C TRP A 98 1.41 -9.51 19.42
N ALA A 99 1.32 -9.58 18.10
CA ALA A 99 0.41 -8.84 17.24
C ALA A 99 -0.18 -9.79 16.20
N ASP A 100 -1.24 -9.43 15.52
CA ASP A 100 -1.90 -10.30 14.57
C ASP A 100 -2.06 -9.64 13.19
N LEU A 101 -2.24 -10.47 12.16
CA LEU A 101 -2.47 -10.05 10.79
C LEU A 101 -3.95 -10.29 10.45
N LEU A 102 -4.60 -9.27 9.88
CA LEU A 102 -5.96 -9.34 9.34
C LEU A 102 -5.90 -9.53 7.81
N PRO A 103 -5.98 -10.76 7.28
CA PRO A 103 -5.86 -10.99 5.84
C PRO A 103 -7.07 -10.44 5.09
N THR A 104 -6.82 -9.53 4.14
CA THR A 104 -7.85 -8.99 3.25
C THR A 104 -7.22 -8.34 2.03
N TYR A 105 -7.97 -8.15 0.95
CA TYR A 105 -7.59 -7.24 -0.11
C TYR A 105 -7.76 -5.79 0.36
N TYR A 106 -6.85 -4.92 0.00
CA TYR A 106 -6.86 -3.55 0.48
C TYR A 106 -8.19 -2.83 0.17
N ARG A 107 -8.73 -3.01 -1.03
CA ARG A 107 -10.03 -2.44 -1.42
C ARG A 107 -11.22 -2.92 -0.58
N ASP A 108 -11.10 -4.08 0.06
CA ASP A 108 -12.19 -4.68 0.85
C ASP A 108 -12.18 -4.21 2.32
N ILE A 109 -11.12 -3.53 2.78
CA ILE A 109 -11.03 -3.00 4.14
C ILE A 109 -12.22 -2.10 4.50
N PRO A 110 -12.64 -1.10 3.68
CA PRO A 110 -13.82 -0.28 3.98
C PRO A 110 -15.10 -1.10 4.17
N ARG A 111 -15.27 -2.16 3.40
CA ARG A 111 -16.41 -3.08 3.53
C ARG A 111 -16.39 -3.83 4.86
N HIS A 112 -15.22 -4.34 5.27
CA HIS A 112 -15.07 -5.02 6.57
C HIS A 112 -15.27 -4.07 7.74
N ILE A 113 -14.75 -2.85 7.66
CA ILE A 113 -14.99 -1.81 8.67
C ILE A 113 -16.48 -1.58 8.86
N ARG A 114 -17.24 -1.42 7.78
CA ARG A 114 -18.68 -1.13 7.84
C ARG A 114 -19.50 -2.33 8.33
N ALA A 115 -19.09 -3.58 8.02
CA ALA A 115 -19.89 -4.77 8.23
C ALA A 115 -19.52 -5.63 9.44
N GLU A 116 -18.21 -5.71 9.78
CA GLU A 116 -17.71 -6.74 10.69
C GLU A 116 -17.32 -6.22 12.08
N TYR A 117 -17.08 -4.91 12.24
CA TYR A 117 -16.53 -4.35 13.46
C TYR A 117 -17.37 -3.19 14.01
N GLU A 118 -17.33 -3.04 15.34
CA GLU A 118 -17.84 -1.87 16.05
C GLU A 118 -16.65 -1.12 16.65
N TYR A 119 -16.26 -0.01 16.05
CA TYR A 119 -15.13 0.80 16.53
C TYR A 119 -15.59 1.76 17.60
N ASP A 120 -14.87 1.78 18.73
CA ASP A 120 -15.12 2.74 19.82
C ASP A 120 -14.54 4.10 19.50
N ALA A 121 -13.39 4.14 18.78
CA ALA A 121 -12.87 5.39 18.24
C ALA A 121 -12.04 5.14 16.96
N PHE A 122 -11.97 6.17 16.11
CA PHE A 122 -11.03 6.29 15.00
C PHE A 122 -10.05 7.41 15.27
N CYS A 123 -8.76 7.15 15.09
CA CYS A 123 -7.67 8.10 15.30
C CYS A 123 -6.98 8.39 13.97
N ILE A 124 -6.92 9.65 13.58
CA ILE A 124 -6.34 10.11 12.32
C ILE A 124 -5.57 11.42 12.50
N GLU A 125 -4.39 11.50 11.88
CA GLU A 125 -3.65 12.76 11.76
C GLU A 125 -4.16 13.54 10.56
N VAL A 126 -4.36 14.86 10.74
CA VAL A 126 -4.98 15.74 9.75
C VAL A 126 -4.20 17.05 9.61
N SER A 127 -4.46 17.77 8.49
CA SER A 127 -3.97 19.14 8.30
C SER A 127 -4.60 20.12 9.31
N PRO A 128 -4.06 21.33 9.48
CA PRO A 128 -4.75 22.41 10.19
C PRO A 128 -6.16 22.68 9.63
N MET A 129 -7.08 23.08 10.51
CA MET A 129 -8.46 23.42 10.15
C MET A 129 -8.51 24.69 9.31
N ASP A 130 -9.29 24.65 8.23
CA ASP A 130 -9.51 25.84 7.39
C ASP A 130 -10.54 26.82 7.98
N SER A 131 -10.75 27.95 7.29
CA SER A 131 -11.71 28.99 7.71
C SER A 131 -13.17 28.55 7.68
N HIS A 132 -13.47 27.42 7.05
CA HIS A 132 -14.82 26.85 6.94
C HIS A 132 -15.05 25.67 7.92
N GLY A 133 -14.07 25.37 8.77
CA GLY A 133 -14.16 24.32 9.77
C GLY A 133 -13.77 22.93 9.26
N TYR A 134 -13.10 22.82 8.12
CA TYR A 134 -12.67 21.54 7.56
C TYR A 134 -11.19 21.28 7.78
N PHE A 135 -10.90 20.02 8.12
CA PHE A 135 -9.59 19.41 8.05
C PHE A 135 -9.46 18.63 6.75
N SER A 136 -8.30 18.70 6.09
CA SER A 136 -7.95 17.74 5.04
C SER A 136 -7.46 16.46 5.69
N LEU A 137 -7.85 15.30 5.15
CA LEU A 137 -7.27 14.00 5.52
C LEU A 137 -5.84 13.84 4.97
N ALA A 138 -5.31 14.90 4.41
CA ALA A 138 -3.93 15.06 3.98
C ALA A 138 -3.49 13.95 3.00
N LEU A 139 -2.52 13.16 3.39
CA LEU A 139 -1.85 12.18 2.52
C LEU A 139 -2.64 10.88 2.33
N ASN A 140 -3.85 10.78 2.89
CA ASN A 140 -4.56 9.50 2.95
C ASN A 140 -6.07 9.59 2.66
N GLY A 141 -6.53 8.81 1.68
CA GLY A 141 -7.96 8.53 1.44
C GLY A 141 -8.35 7.16 1.98
N SER A 142 -7.55 6.16 1.65
CA SER A 142 -7.58 4.77 2.14
C SER A 142 -8.98 4.31 2.61
N TYR A 143 -9.11 3.99 3.89
CA TYR A 143 -10.35 3.59 4.56
C TYR A 143 -10.89 4.64 5.53
N ALA A 144 -10.32 5.83 5.55
CA ALA A 144 -10.66 6.88 6.51
C ALA A 144 -12.15 7.24 6.50
N GLU A 145 -12.77 7.36 5.31
CA GLU A 145 -14.20 7.65 5.19
C GLU A 145 -15.06 6.56 5.87
N ALA A 146 -14.73 5.29 5.66
CA ALA A 146 -15.46 4.19 6.28
C ALA A 146 -15.31 4.19 7.82
N MET A 147 -14.14 4.58 8.31
CA MET A 147 -13.90 4.73 9.76
C MET A 147 -14.66 5.91 10.36
N ILE A 148 -14.66 7.06 9.68
CA ILE A 148 -15.41 8.26 10.11
C ILE A 148 -16.91 7.94 10.21
N ASP A 149 -17.44 7.20 9.24
CA ASP A 149 -18.86 6.82 9.21
C ASP A 149 -19.24 5.80 10.31
N LYS A 150 -18.31 4.92 10.67
CA LYS A 150 -18.60 3.75 11.52
C LYS A 150 -18.20 3.92 12.97
N ALA A 151 -17.13 4.65 13.26
CA ALA A 151 -16.62 4.79 14.63
C ALA A 151 -17.58 5.63 15.50
N LYS A 152 -17.72 5.22 16.77
CA LYS A 152 -18.54 5.97 17.74
C LYS A 152 -17.94 7.33 18.07
N ARG A 153 -16.63 7.48 17.93
CA ARG A 153 -15.87 8.73 18.16
C ARG A 153 -14.79 8.90 17.10
N VAL A 154 -14.53 10.14 16.73
CA VAL A 154 -13.43 10.53 15.84
C VAL A 154 -12.46 11.43 16.61
N PHE A 155 -11.23 10.95 16.77
CA PHE A 155 -10.15 11.67 17.41
C PHE A 155 -9.15 12.12 16.35
N VAL A 156 -8.84 13.40 16.31
CA VAL A 156 -7.86 13.93 15.36
C VAL A 156 -6.59 14.40 16.07
N GLU A 157 -5.46 14.11 15.44
CA GLU A 157 -4.17 14.70 15.78
C GLU A 157 -3.85 15.72 14.68
N VAL A 158 -3.78 17.00 15.04
CA VAL A 158 -3.53 18.09 14.09
C VAL A 158 -2.04 18.36 14.02
N ASN A 159 -1.48 18.27 12.82
CA ASN A 159 -0.07 18.52 12.56
C ASN A 159 0.08 19.57 11.44
N GLU A 160 0.78 20.68 11.72
CA GLU A 160 1.02 21.75 10.75
C GLU A 160 1.87 21.30 9.54
N ASN A 161 2.57 20.18 9.66
CA ASN A 161 3.36 19.60 8.56
C ASN A 161 2.54 18.70 7.62
N GLN A 162 1.29 18.37 7.98
CA GLN A 162 0.39 17.65 7.06
C GLN A 162 -0.06 18.56 5.92
N PRO A 163 0.14 18.13 4.65
CA PRO A 163 -0.27 18.92 3.49
C PRO A 163 -1.80 19.01 3.40
N ARG A 164 -2.26 20.07 2.79
CA ARG A 164 -3.67 20.23 2.46
C ARG A 164 -3.97 19.61 1.09
N CYS A 165 -4.57 18.44 1.06
CA CYS A 165 -5.05 17.82 -0.17
C CYS A 165 -6.50 18.26 -0.43
N LEU A 166 -6.74 18.79 -1.64
CA LEU A 166 -8.01 19.49 -1.98
C LEU A 166 -9.12 18.52 -2.41
N CYS A 167 -8.76 17.32 -2.82
CA CYS A 167 -9.70 16.34 -3.36
C CYS A 167 -9.88 15.17 -2.41
N GLY A 168 -11.04 14.54 -2.49
CA GLY A 168 -11.40 13.41 -1.61
C GLY A 168 -12.21 13.85 -0.39
N THR A 169 -12.26 12.95 0.59
CA THR A 169 -13.03 13.17 1.83
C THR A 169 -12.39 14.26 2.67
N GLN A 170 -13.21 15.17 3.18
CA GLN A 170 -12.82 16.21 4.13
C GLN A 170 -13.57 15.99 5.43
N LEU A 171 -12.95 16.30 6.57
CA LEU A 171 -13.54 16.11 7.90
C LEU A 171 -13.90 17.47 8.48
N HIS A 172 -15.20 17.70 8.76
CA HIS A 172 -15.64 18.93 9.39
C HIS A 172 -15.49 18.83 10.93
N VAL A 173 -15.11 19.93 11.57
CA VAL A 173 -14.89 20.00 13.02
C VAL A 173 -16.10 19.54 13.86
N SER A 174 -17.32 19.64 13.35
CA SER A 174 -18.52 19.12 14.02
C SER A 174 -18.59 17.60 14.13
N GLN A 175 -17.85 16.88 13.27
CA GLN A 175 -17.79 15.41 13.23
C GLN A 175 -16.67 14.85 14.13
N VAL A 176 -15.83 15.72 14.71
CA VAL A 176 -14.70 15.36 15.57
C VAL A 176 -15.14 15.39 17.03
N ASP A 177 -14.73 14.44 17.84
CA ASP A 177 -15.04 14.37 19.27
C ASP A 177 -13.93 14.95 20.15
N ALA A 178 -12.66 14.78 19.74
CA ALA A 178 -11.52 15.37 20.42
C ALA A 178 -10.40 15.74 19.44
N ILE A 179 -9.68 16.81 19.76
CA ILE A 179 -8.57 17.35 18.99
C ILE A 179 -7.33 17.37 19.87
N VAL A 180 -6.23 16.83 19.37
CA VAL A 180 -4.89 16.93 19.95
C VAL A 180 -4.01 17.66 18.95
N GLU A 181 -3.32 18.72 19.37
CA GLU A 181 -2.29 19.38 18.55
C GLU A 181 -0.93 18.75 18.83
N TYR A 182 -0.30 18.21 17.79
CA TYR A 182 1.03 17.66 17.90
C TYR A 182 1.83 17.88 16.61
N ASN A 183 2.68 18.91 16.62
CA ASN A 183 3.54 19.23 15.49
C ASN A 183 4.82 18.41 15.51
N HIS A 184 5.05 17.63 14.48
CA HIS A 184 6.25 16.82 14.28
C HIS A 184 6.54 16.65 12.78
N GLU A 185 7.77 16.26 12.47
CA GLU A 185 8.12 15.91 11.10
C GLU A 185 7.41 14.62 10.67
N LEU A 186 6.85 14.63 9.46
CA LEU A 186 6.21 13.45 8.90
C LEU A 186 7.23 12.35 8.61
N PRO A 187 6.87 11.07 8.79
CA PRO A 187 7.74 9.98 8.44
C PRO A 187 7.99 9.96 6.94
N VAL A 188 9.23 9.67 6.55
CA VAL A 188 9.65 9.59 5.16
C VAL A 188 10.19 8.20 4.83
N LEU A 189 10.01 7.78 3.59
CA LEU A 189 10.66 6.58 3.06
C LEU A 189 12.01 7.00 2.44
N PRO A 190 13.11 6.37 2.84
CA PRO A 190 14.38 6.62 2.20
C PRO A 190 14.35 6.13 0.75
N PRO A 191 15.05 6.82 -0.18
CA PRO A 191 15.15 6.37 -1.55
C PRO A 191 15.81 4.99 -1.62
N VAL A 192 15.29 4.12 -2.47
CA VAL A 192 15.86 2.78 -2.72
C VAL A 192 16.94 2.89 -3.79
N ALA A 193 18.14 2.34 -3.52
CA ALA A 193 19.18 2.28 -4.52
C ALA A 193 18.78 1.35 -5.68
N ILE A 194 18.89 1.84 -6.90
CA ILE A 194 18.61 1.07 -8.13
C ILE A 194 19.93 0.45 -8.59
N ASP A 195 19.99 -0.88 -8.60
CA ASP A 195 21.11 -1.64 -9.14
C ASP A 195 20.93 -1.94 -10.63
N GLU A 196 21.97 -2.46 -11.27
CA GLU A 196 21.97 -2.79 -12.71
C GLU A 196 20.90 -3.84 -13.07
N VAL A 197 20.63 -4.78 -12.18
CA VAL A 197 19.61 -5.82 -12.37
C VAL A 197 18.22 -5.19 -12.39
N SER A 198 17.92 -4.34 -11.41
CA SER A 198 16.65 -3.60 -11.35
C SER A 198 16.46 -2.69 -12.56
N GLN A 199 17.55 -2.02 -13.01
CA GLN A 199 17.51 -1.18 -14.20
C GLN A 199 17.22 -2.00 -15.46
N THR A 200 17.82 -3.18 -15.60
CA THR A 200 17.57 -4.09 -16.73
C THR A 200 16.10 -4.51 -16.77
N ILE A 201 15.54 -4.91 -15.63
CA ILE A 201 14.12 -5.27 -15.52
C ILE A 201 13.22 -4.08 -15.85
N GLY A 202 13.54 -2.89 -15.30
CA GLY A 202 12.79 -1.66 -15.57
C GLY A 202 12.75 -1.29 -17.05
N ASN A 203 13.87 -1.41 -17.75
CA ASN A 203 13.97 -1.15 -19.18
C ASN A 203 13.12 -2.16 -19.99
N LEU A 204 13.20 -3.46 -19.68
CA LEU A 204 12.38 -4.49 -20.34
C LEU A 204 10.88 -4.21 -20.20
N ILE A 205 10.43 -3.75 -19.03
CA ILE A 205 9.03 -3.39 -18.81
C ILE A 205 8.67 -2.12 -19.58
N ALA A 206 9.51 -1.07 -19.52
CA ALA A 206 9.26 0.21 -20.18
C ALA A 206 9.12 0.09 -21.72
N GLU A 207 9.84 -0.84 -22.34
CA GLU A 207 9.68 -1.17 -23.78
C GLU A 207 8.27 -1.68 -24.13
N GLN A 208 7.56 -2.28 -23.17
CA GLN A 208 6.22 -2.83 -23.36
C GLN A 208 5.10 -1.81 -23.17
N ILE A 209 5.44 -0.59 -22.69
CA ILE A 209 4.49 0.45 -22.32
C ILE A 209 4.38 1.46 -23.46
N PRO A 210 3.19 1.63 -24.07
CA PRO A 210 2.99 2.64 -25.10
C PRO A 210 2.87 4.05 -24.53
N ASP A 211 3.09 5.07 -25.36
CA ASP A 211 2.68 6.43 -25.04
C ASP A 211 1.17 6.50 -24.77
N GLY A 212 0.77 7.39 -23.87
CA GLY A 212 -0.63 7.53 -23.46
C GLY A 212 -1.14 6.45 -22.51
N ALA A 213 -0.30 5.52 -22.07
CA ALA A 213 -0.67 4.50 -21.08
C ALA A 213 -1.02 5.12 -19.72
N CYS A 214 -1.95 4.49 -19.00
CA CYS A 214 -2.20 4.79 -17.59
C CYS A 214 -1.42 3.79 -16.71
N ILE A 215 -0.63 4.28 -15.76
CA ILE A 215 0.30 3.44 -14.99
C ILE A 215 -0.04 3.37 -13.51
N GLN A 216 0.23 2.21 -12.91
CA GLN A 216 0.40 1.96 -11.49
C GLN A 216 1.79 1.37 -11.27
N LEU A 217 2.55 1.96 -10.36
CA LEU A 217 3.85 1.45 -9.92
C LEU A 217 3.75 1.01 -8.46
N GLY A 218 4.29 -0.17 -8.16
CA GLY A 218 4.54 -0.60 -6.78
C GLY A 218 5.68 0.19 -6.14
N ILE A 219 6.18 -0.30 -5.03
CA ILE A 219 7.31 0.28 -4.30
C ILE A 219 8.56 -0.60 -4.45
N GLY A 220 9.76 0.03 -4.43
CA GLY A 220 11.04 -0.63 -4.44
C GLY A 220 11.85 -0.40 -5.71
N ALA A 221 13.06 -0.98 -5.76
CA ALA A 221 14.05 -0.70 -6.80
C ALA A 221 13.56 -0.94 -8.24
N ILE A 222 12.80 -2.00 -8.48
CA ILE A 222 12.31 -2.34 -9.84
C ILE A 222 11.22 -1.36 -10.31
N PRO A 223 10.14 -1.05 -9.53
CA PRO A 223 9.20 -0.01 -9.88
C PRO A 223 9.86 1.36 -10.09
N ASP A 224 10.81 1.75 -9.25
CA ASP A 224 11.53 3.03 -9.39
C ASP A 224 12.41 3.03 -10.66
N ALA A 225 13.11 1.93 -10.95
CA ALA A 225 13.88 1.77 -12.20
C ALA A 225 12.97 1.85 -13.43
N THR A 226 11.77 1.26 -13.35
CA THR A 226 10.78 1.37 -14.43
C THR A 226 10.32 2.81 -14.61
N GLY A 227 10.00 3.52 -13.49
CA GLY A 227 9.66 4.94 -13.52
C GLY A 227 10.74 5.79 -14.19
N MET A 228 12.01 5.55 -13.87
CA MET A 228 13.13 6.23 -14.54
C MET A 228 13.19 5.96 -16.05
N ALA A 229 12.97 4.71 -16.46
CA ALA A 229 12.95 4.33 -17.88
C ALA A 229 11.76 4.94 -18.66
N LEU A 230 10.67 5.27 -17.97
CA LEU A 230 9.47 5.89 -18.56
C LEU A 230 9.61 7.39 -18.82
N LYS A 231 10.68 8.06 -18.38
CA LYS A 231 10.90 9.51 -18.60
C LYS A 231 10.94 9.93 -20.08
N SER A 232 11.23 8.99 -20.98
CA SER A 232 11.22 9.21 -22.43
C SER A 232 9.85 9.00 -23.08
N LYS A 233 8.84 8.58 -22.33
CA LYS A 233 7.47 8.39 -22.82
C LYS A 233 6.67 9.70 -22.79
N HIS A 234 5.54 9.69 -23.47
CA HIS A 234 4.67 10.86 -23.63
C HIS A 234 3.22 10.55 -23.25
N ASP A 235 2.54 11.57 -22.77
CA ASP A 235 1.09 11.54 -22.47
C ASP A 235 0.65 10.46 -21.48
N LEU A 236 1.55 9.98 -20.60
CA LEU A 236 1.20 9.00 -19.59
C LEU A 236 0.16 9.56 -18.60
N GLY A 237 -0.62 8.67 -18.01
CA GLY A 237 -1.53 8.96 -16.90
C GLY A 237 -1.18 8.15 -15.66
N ILE A 238 -1.63 8.59 -14.49
CA ILE A 238 -1.45 7.90 -13.21
C ILE A 238 -2.82 7.53 -12.64
N HIS A 239 -2.98 6.24 -12.31
CA HIS A 239 -4.02 5.70 -11.47
C HIS A 239 -3.37 4.58 -10.63
N THR A 240 -3.10 4.85 -9.36
CA THR A 240 -2.21 4.03 -8.54
C THR A 240 -2.75 3.89 -7.11
N GLU A 241 -2.33 2.86 -6.40
CA GLU A 241 -2.58 2.74 -4.97
C GLU A 241 -1.80 3.79 -4.18
N MET A 242 -0.49 3.75 -4.28
CA MET A 242 0.42 4.66 -3.59
C MET A 242 1.05 5.63 -4.58
N PHE A 243 1.08 6.91 -4.21
CA PHE A 243 1.78 7.95 -4.96
C PHE A 243 3.22 8.09 -4.43
N THR A 244 4.21 8.00 -5.33
CA THR A 244 5.63 7.88 -5.00
C THR A 244 6.48 8.98 -5.65
N ASP A 245 7.74 9.13 -5.20
CA ASP A 245 8.70 10.10 -5.75
C ASP A 245 8.92 9.93 -7.26
N SER A 246 8.99 8.70 -7.75
CA SER A 246 9.14 8.41 -9.18
C SER A 246 7.99 8.96 -10.03
N MET A 247 6.77 9.05 -9.47
CA MET A 247 5.62 9.63 -10.15
C MET A 247 5.71 11.17 -10.22
N VAL A 248 6.19 11.83 -9.16
CA VAL A 248 6.46 13.26 -9.19
C VAL A 248 7.50 13.57 -10.28
N GLU A 249 8.56 12.77 -10.36
CA GLU A 249 9.58 12.93 -11.40
C GLU A 249 9.03 12.78 -12.82
N LEU A 250 8.12 11.82 -13.06
CA LEU A 250 7.47 11.63 -14.35
C LEU A 250 6.55 12.79 -14.74
N ILE A 251 5.90 13.42 -13.77
CA ILE A 251 5.09 14.62 -14.01
C ILE A 251 5.99 15.82 -14.31
N GLU A 252 7.00 16.07 -13.50
CA GLU A 252 7.89 17.22 -13.66
C GLU A 252 8.72 17.18 -14.95
N CYS A 253 9.14 15.99 -15.42
CA CYS A 253 9.80 15.86 -16.71
C CYS A 253 8.85 15.91 -17.92
N GLY A 254 7.53 15.97 -17.70
CA GLY A 254 6.50 16.07 -18.74
C GLY A 254 6.09 14.75 -19.38
N ALA A 255 6.59 13.61 -18.91
CA ALA A 255 6.16 12.29 -19.39
C ALA A 255 4.70 12.00 -18.99
N VAL A 256 4.26 12.45 -17.82
CA VAL A 256 2.89 12.33 -17.33
C VAL A 256 2.17 13.68 -17.41
N ASN A 257 1.01 13.69 -18.08
CA ASN A 257 0.10 14.85 -18.14
C ASN A 257 -1.37 14.44 -17.96
N ASN A 258 -1.66 13.15 -17.79
CA ASN A 258 -3.00 12.60 -17.61
C ASN A 258 -4.01 12.90 -18.75
N SER A 259 -3.54 13.39 -19.91
CA SER A 259 -4.41 13.88 -20.99
C SER A 259 -5.16 12.78 -21.73
N LYS A 260 -4.64 11.53 -21.69
CA LYS A 260 -5.22 10.37 -22.36
C LYS A 260 -6.07 9.48 -21.47
N LYS A 261 -6.19 9.78 -20.17
CA LYS A 261 -7.09 9.05 -19.26
C LYS A 261 -8.55 9.17 -19.68
N GLN A 262 -9.31 8.09 -19.54
CA GLN A 262 -10.75 8.05 -19.84
C GLN A 262 -11.58 8.52 -18.66
N ILE A 263 -11.09 8.30 -17.43
CA ILE A 263 -11.66 8.82 -16.18
C ILE A 263 -10.62 9.69 -15.48
N HIS A 264 -11.05 10.69 -14.70
CA HIS A 264 -10.17 11.65 -14.00
C HIS A 264 -9.12 12.26 -14.93
N ARG A 265 -9.56 12.67 -16.15
CA ARG A 265 -8.68 13.25 -17.15
C ARG A 265 -8.02 14.52 -16.62
N GLY A 266 -6.72 14.66 -16.83
CA GLY A 266 -5.91 15.75 -16.33
C GLY A 266 -5.51 15.62 -14.87
N LYS A 267 -5.84 14.51 -14.20
CA LYS A 267 -5.54 14.29 -12.78
C LYS A 267 -4.87 12.95 -12.52
N SER A 268 -3.89 12.93 -11.64
CA SER A 268 -3.33 11.72 -11.06
C SER A 268 -4.23 11.25 -9.90
N VAL A 269 -4.56 9.97 -9.87
CA VAL A 269 -5.43 9.37 -8.87
C VAL A 269 -4.64 8.39 -8.02
N THR A 270 -4.78 8.52 -6.70
CA THR A 270 -4.16 7.62 -5.72
C THR A 270 -5.03 7.44 -4.50
N THR A 271 -4.75 6.42 -3.64
CA THR A 271 -5.46 6.31 -2.36
C THR A 271 -4.64 6.81 -1.18
N PHE A 272 -3.32 6.86 -1.30
CA PHE A 272 -2.45 7.55 -0.34
C PHE A 272 -1.11 7.94 -0.98
N ALA A 273 -0.41 8.87 -0.34
CA ALA A 273 0.93 9.30 -0.72
C ALA A 273 1.92 9.04 0.42
N TYR A 274 3.05 8.38 0.10
CA TYR A 274 4.08 8.12 1.08
C TYR A 274 5.45 8.02 0.40
N GLY A 275 6.41 8.80 0.86
CA GLY A 275 7.75 8.84 0.28
C GLY A 275 8.62 9.90 0.92
N SER A 276 9.36 10.69 0.15
CA SER A 276 10.16 11.80 0.65
C SER A 276 9.30 13.05 0.92
N LYS A 277 9.89 14.02 1.61
CA LYS A 277 9.26 15.35 1.81
C LYS A 277 8.83 16.01 0.50
N ARG A 278 9.53 15.74 -0.62
CA ARG A 278 9.18 16.27 -1.94
C ARG A 278 7.75 15.91 -2.36
N ILE A 279 7.31 14.67 -2.06
CA ILE A 279 5.92 14.27 -2.37
C ILE A 279 4.94 15.12 -1.56
N TYR A 280 5.21 15.32 -0.27
CA TYR A 280 4.34 16.07 0.62
C TYR A 280 4.19 17.52 0.18
N ASP A 281 5.33 18.15 -0.18
CA ASP A 281 5.34 19.50 -0.75
C ASP A 281 4.63 19.56 -2.12
N TYR A 282 4.69 18.47 -2.91
CA TYR A 282 4.07 18.40 -4.25
C TYR A 282 2.56 18.27 -4.20
N VAL A 283 2.01 17.51 -3.24
CA VAL A 283 0.55 17.30 -3.13
C VAL A 283 -0.16 18.42 -2.37
N ASP A 284 0.58 19.28 -1.65
CA ASP A 284 0.02 20.40 -0.90
C ASP A 284 -0.68 21.40 -1.85
N ASP A 285 -1.94 21.69 -1.57
CA ASP A 285 -2.82 22.56 -2.38
C ASP A 285 -2.80 22.27 -3.90
N ASN A 286 -2.48 21.05 -4.31
CA ASN A 286 -2.36 20.66 -5.71
C ASN A 286 -3.65 20.02 -6.25
N PRO A 287 -4.47 20.74 -7.05
CA PRO A 287 -5.71 20.19 -7.57
C PRO A 287 -5.54 19.13 -8.67
N ALA A 288 -4.30 18.91 -9.14
CA ALA A 288 -4.02 17.86 -10.13
C ALA A 288 -3.88 16.46 -9.51
N ILE A 289 -3.85 16.37 -8.17
CA ILE A 289 -3.75 15.11 -7.44
C ILE A 289 -5.09 14.84 -6.73
N GLU A 290 -5.66 13.68 -6.97
CA GLU A 290 -6.86 13.17 -6.28
C GLU A 290 -6.49 12.01 -5.38
N ILE A 291 -6.62 12.21 -4.06
CA ILE A 291 -6.44 11.17 -3.05
C ILE A 291 -7.84 10.70 -2.64
N LEU A 292 -8.23 9.50 -3.07
CA LEU A 292 -9.60 8.99 -2.98
C LEU A 292 -9.65 7.69 -2.15
N PRO A 293 -10.84 7.29 -1.66
CA PRO A 293 -11.02 6.04 -0.93
C PRO A 293 -10.55 4.80 -1.70
N VAL A 294 -9.99 3.83 -0.97
CA VAL A 294 -9.35 2.65 -1.56
C VAL A 294 -10.33 1.71 -2.29
N ASP A 295 -11.56 1.62 -1.83
CA ASP A 295 -12.62 0.83 -2.47
C ASP A 295 -13.05 1.39 -3.83
N TYR A 296 -12.71 2.65 -4.12
CA TYR A 296 -12.80 3.25 -5.44
C TYR A 296 -11.50 3.09 -6.24
N VAL A 297 -10.36 3.54 -5.69
CA VAL A 297 -9.07 3.55 -6.43
C VAL A 297 -8.62 2.16 -6.81
N ASN A 298 -8.72 1.19 -5.89
CA ASN A 298 -8.29 -0.19 -6.10
C ASN A 298 -9.40 -1.09 -6.68
N ASN A 299 -10.55 -0.52 -7.08
CA ASN A 299 -11.61 -1.31 -7.70
C ASN A 299 -11.23 -1.69 -9.14
N PRO A 300 -11.11 -2.98 -9.49
CA PRO A 300 -10.82 -3.41 -10.85
C PRO A 300 -11.78 -2.87 -11.91
N GLU A 301 -13.06 -2.67 -11.56
CA GLU A 301 -14.06 -2.09 -12.45
C GLU A 301 -13.84 -0.59 -12.70
N VAL A 302 -13.15 0.11 -11.79
CA VAL A 302 -12.73 1.50 -11.98
C VAL A 302 -11.39 1.56 -12.72
N ILE A 303 -10.42 0.77 -12.28
CA ILE A 303 -9.08 0.71 -12.87
C ILE A 303 -9.15 0.42 -14.37
N CYS A 304 -9.97 -0.56 -14.78
CA CYS A 304 -10.09 -0.99 -16.18
C CYS A 304 -10.74 0.04 -17.11
N LYS A 305 -11.33 1.11 -16.58
CA LYS A 305 -11.90 2.20 -17.39
C LYS A 305 -10.85 3.07 -18.07
N ASN A 306 -9.60 3.04 -17.60
CA ASN A 306 -8.49 3.65 -18.32
C ASN A 306 -7.93 2.66 -19.34
N ASP A 307 -7.92 3.02 -20.62
CA ASP A 307 -7.30 2.23 -21.68
C ASP A 307 -5.78 2.14 -21.47
N ASN A 308 -5.16 1.06 -21.93
CA ASN A 308 -3.73 0.79 -21.72
C ASN A 308 -3.29 0.92 -20.26
N MET A 309 -4.11 0.41 -19.34
CA MET A 309 -3.73 0.37 -17.94
C MET A 309 -2.59 -0.61 -17.71
N ILE A 310 -1.48 -0.13 -17.19
CA ILE A 310 -0.27 -0.91 -16.92
C ILE A 310 -0.06 -0.99 -15.41
N SER A 311 -0.07 -2.22 -14.90
CA SER A 311 0.18 -2.51 -13.49
C SER A 311 1.55 -3.16 -13.33
N ILE A 312 2.38 -2.64 -12.42
CA ILE A 312 3.75 -3.13 -12.16
C ILE A 312 3.91 -3.37 -10.67
N ASN A 313 4.11 -4.63 -10.29
CA ASN A 313 4.23 -5.07 -8.91
C ASN A 313 5.42 -6.01 -8.74
N ALA A 314 5.93 -6.08 -7.51
CA ALA A 314 7.02 -6.97 -7.15
C ALA A 314 6.51 -8.29 -6.53
N ALA A 315 7.38 -9.31 -6.53
CA ALA A 315 7.12 -10.59 -5.88
C ALA A 315 8.36 -11.15 -5.18
N ILE A 316 8.12 -12.08 -4.26
CA ILE A 316 9.16 -12.83 -3.57
C ILE A 316 9.56 -14.06 -4.38
N GLU A 317 8.57 -14.83 -4.86
CA GLU A 317 8.80 -16.04 -5.66
C GLU A 317 7.59 -16.39 -6.53
N VAL A 318 7.81 -17.25 -7.53
CA VAL A 318 6.80 -17.79 -8.43
C VAL A 318 7.03 -19.30 -8.64
N ASP A 319 5.96 -20.08 -8.77
CA ASP A 319 6.05 -21.48 -9.14
C ASP A 319 5.85 -21.75 -10.64
N PHE A 320 6.03 -23.03 -11.08
CA PHE A 320 5.88 -23.42 -12.49
C PHE A 320 4.52 -23.13 -13.09
N PHE A 321 3.47 -23.02 -12.27
CA PHE A 321 2.12 -22.72 -12.74
C PHE A 321 1.85 -21.24 -12.86
N GLY A 322 2.77 -20.40 -12.35
CA GLY A 322 2.62 -18.96 -12.30
C GLY A 322 1.84 -18.50 -11.07
N GLN A 323 1.77 -19.29 -9.99
CA GLN A 323 1.33 -18.81 -8.69
C GLN A 323 2.40 -17.90 -8.11
N VAL A 324 2.01 -16.70 -7.67
CA VAL A 324 2.94 -15.67 -7.18
C VAL A 324 2.77 -15.51 -5.68
N CYS A 325 3.88 -15.56 -4.95
CA CYS A 325 3.96 -15.13 -3.57
C CYS A 325 4.66 -13.77 -3.48
N ALA A 326 3.98 -12.78 -2.88
CA ALA A 326 4.52 -11.46 -2.58
C ALA A 326 4.48 -11.11 -1.09
N GLU A 327 3.95 -12.00 -0.24
CA GLU A 327 3.61 -11.71 1.15
C GLU A 327 4.46 -12.43 2.19
N SER A 328 5.05 -13.59 1.83
CA SER A 328 5.72 -14.42 2.83
C SER A 328 6.97 -15.12 2.30
N VAL A 329 7.87 -15.49 3.20
CA VAL A 329 8.97 -16.44 2.94
C VAL A 329 8.67 -17.70 3.76
N GLY A 330 8.13 -18.72 3.11
CA GLY A 330 7.52 -19.84 3.80
C GLY A 330 6.39 -19.34 4.71
N THR A 331 6.42 -19.73 5.98
CA THR A 331 5.41 -19.33 6.99
C THR A 331 5.65 -17.95 7.61
N LYS A 332 6.74 -17.25 7.26
CA LYS A 332 7.06 -15.93 7.83
C LYS A 332 6.43 -14.81 6.99
N HIS A 333 5.52 -14.06 7.57
CA HIS A 333 4.92 -12.88 6.95
C HIS A 333 5.95 -11.77 6.72
N MET A 334 5.95 -11.18 5.53
CA MET A 334 6.83 -10.09 5.11
C MET A 334 6.06 -8.83 4.75
N SER A 335 4.80 -8.97 4.30
CA SER A 335 3.90 -7.89 3.92
C SER A 335 2.44 -8.35 4.03
N GLY A 336 1.53 -7.71 3.36
CA GLY A 336 0.17 -8.14 3.09
C GLY A 336 -0.09 -8.15 1.58
N SER A 337 -1.28 -8.51 1.16
CA SER A 337 -1.66 -8.51 -0.26
C SER A 337 -1.65 -7.10 -0.88
N GLY A 338 -1.93 -6.08 -0.07
CA GLY A 338 -2.15 -4.73 -0.59
C GLY A 338 -3.18 -4.74 -1.71
N GLY A 339 -2.98 -3.91 -2.72
CA GLY A 339 -3.79 -3.86 -3.93
C GLY A 339 -3.21 -4.62 -5.13
N GLN A 340 -2.18 -5.47 -4.96
CA GLN A 340 -1.54 -6.15 -6.09
C GLN A 340 -2.56 -6.86 -6.99
N ILE A 341 -3.43 -7.70 -6.42
CA ILE A 341 -4.42 -8.45 -7.20
C ILE A 341 -5.46 -7.53 -7.84
N ASP A 342 -5.80 -6.43 -7.19
CA ASP A 342 -6.78 -5.47 -7.69
C ASP A 342 -6.29 -4.82 -8.98
N PHE A 343 -5.04 -4.33 -8.97
CA PHE A 343 -4.40 -3.74 -10.14
C PHE A 343 -4.07 -4.77 -11.23
N VAL A 344 -3.66 -5.99 -10.86
CA VAL A 344 -3.50 -7.10 -11.81
C VAL A 344 -4.82 -7.33 -12.57
N ARG A 345 -5.93 -7.47 -11.87
CA ARG A 345 -7.25 -7.71 -12.47
C ARG A 345 -7.72 -6.51 -13.29
N GLY A 346 -7.61 -5.31 -12.74
CA GLY A 346 -8.02 -4.09 -13.42
C GLY A 346 -7.23 -3.85 -14.71
N ALA A 347 -5.91 -3.96 -14.68
CA ALA A 347 -5.05 -3.83 -15.86
C ALA A 347 -5.39 -4.88 -16.91
N CYS A 348 -5.63 -6.11 -16.48
CA CYS A 348 -5.97 -7.21 -17.35
C CYS A 348 -7.35 -7.11 -18.03
N GLN A 349 -8.28 -6.37 -17.42
CA GLN A 349 -9.61 -6.09 -17.99
C GLN A 349 -9.61 -4.82 -18.85
N SER A 350 -8.62 -3.96 -18.68
CA SER A 350 -8.46 -2.73 -19.46
C SER A 350 -8.17 -3.04 -20.93
N LYS A 351 -8.74 -2.28 -21.85
CA LYS A 351 -8.44 -2.37 -23.27
C LYS A 351 -6.99 -2.01 -23.55
N GLY A 352 -6.20 -2.96 -24.03
CA GLY A 352 -4.76 -2.82 -24.25
C GLY A 352 -3.92 -2.86 -22.96
N GLY A 353 -4.55 -3.12 -21.83
CA GLY A 353 -3.87 -3.17 -20.53
C GLY A 353 -2.99 -4.41 -20.37
N LYS A 354 -1.99 -4.30 -19.49
CA LYS A 354 -1.04 -5.37 -19.14
C LYS A 354 -0.68 -5.30 -17.67
N SER A 355 -0.42 -6.46 -17.07
CA SER A 355 0.08 -6.55 -15.69
C SER A 355 1.42 -7.27 -15.65
N PHE A 356 2.40 -6.62 -15.04
CA PHE A 356 3.75 -7.15 -14.85
C PHE A 356 4.01 -7.45 -13.38
N ILE A 357 4.44 -8.68 -13.10
CA ILE A 357 5.01 -9.09 -11.81
C ILE A 357 6.50 -9.26 -12.01
N ALA A 358 7.31 -8.43 -11.36
CA ALA A 358 8.74 -8.32 -11.62
C ALA A 358 9.57 -8.57 -10.36
N PHE A 359 10.66 -9.32 -10.51
CA PHE A 359 11.60 -9.61 -9.43
C PHE A 359 12.95 -10.08 -9.99
N THR A 360 14.03 -9.90 -9.23
CA THR A 360 15.34 -10.47 -9.57
C THR A 360 15.24 -11.99 -9.56
N SER A 361 15.81 -12.67 -10.55
CA SER A 361 15.68 -14.14 -10.73
C SER A 361 16.18 -14.95 -9.53
N THR A 362 17.08 -14.36 -8.72
CA THR A 362 17.70 -14.99 -7.54
C THR A 362 17.61 -14.16 -6.29
N ALA A 363 17.85 -14.79 -5.15
CA ALA A 363 18.01 -14.18 -3.83
C ALA A 363 19.33 -14.63 -3.17
N LYS A 364 19.68 -14.02 -2.03
CA LYS A 364 20.85 -14.33 -1.20
C LYS A 364 22.16 -14.43 -2.02
N GLY A 365 22.44 -13.37 -2.79
CA GLY A 365 23.67 -13.32 -3.58
C GLY A 365 23.75 -14.39 -4.67
N GLY A 366 22.65 -14.74 -5.31
CA GLY A 366 22.61 -15.69 -6.42
C GLY A 366 22.40 -17.17 -6.01
N THR A 367 22.30 -17.47 -4.72
CA THR A 367 22.28 -18.86 -4.24
C THR A 367 20.90 -19.54 -4.23
N ILE A 368 19.82 -18.76 -4.43
CA ILE A 368 18.45 -19.27 -4.39
C ILE A 368 17.69 -18.75 -5.59
N SER A 369 17.12 -19.64 -6.41
CA SER A 369 16.17 -19.26 -7.46
C SER A 369 14.86 -18.79 -6.85
N LYS A 370 14.29 -17.68 -7.39
CA LYS A 370 12.94 -17.23 -7.07
C LYS A 370 11.87 -17.83 -7.98
N ILE A 371 12.28 -18.45 -9.08
CA ILE A 371 11.43 -19.32 -9.89
C ILE A 371 11.60 -20.75 -9.38
N LYS A 372 10.50 -21.37 -8.97
CA LYS A 372 10.51 -22.66 -8.23
C LYS A 372 9.58 -23.69 -8.84
N PRO A 373 9.82 -24.99 -8.63
CA PRO A 373 8.87 -26.03 -9.02
C PRO A 373 7.50 -25.90 -8.30
N ILE A 374 7.53 -25.53 -7.02
CA ILE A 374 6.37 -25.20 -6.16
C ILE A 374 6.75 -24.00 -5.29
N LEU A 375 5.81 -23.23 -4.85
CA LEU A 375 6.05 -22.19 -3.84
C LEU A 375 6.69 -22.84 -2.59
N THR A 376 7.52 -22.07 -1.90
CA THR A 376 8.11 -22.55 -0.62
C THR A 376 6.99 -23.03 0.30
N PRO A 377 7.10 -24.24 0.90
CA PRO A 377 6.09 -24.78 1.80
C PRO A 377 5.66 -23.76 2.87
N GLY A 378 4.35 -23.48 2.95
CA GLY A 378 3.78 -22.47 3.84
C GLY A 378 3.74 -21.04 3.26
N ALA A 379 4.28 -20.82 2.07
CA ALA A 379 4.18 -19.52 1.40
C ALA A 379 2.74 -19.22 0.94
N VAL A 380 2.35 -17.97 1.10
CA VAL A 380 1.03 -17.47 0.69
C VAL A 380 0.99 -17.26 -0.82
N CYS A 381 -0.08 -17.68 -1.48
CA CYS A 381 -0.34 -17.35 -2.88
C CYS A 381 -1.06 -15.99 -2.94
N THR A 382 -0.30 -14.91 -3.18
CA THR A 382 -0.83 -13.55 -3.29
C THR A 382 -1.61 -13.35 -4.58
N THR A 383 -1.05 -13.77 -5.72
CA THR A 383 -1.71 -13.70 -7.03
C THR A 383 -1.82 -15.08 -7.63
N SER A 384 -3.06 -15.50 -7.85
CA SER A 384 -3.40 -16.80 -8.41
C SER A 384 -2.86 -16.95 -9.84
N LYS A 385 -2.48 -18.17 -10.22
CA LYS A 385 -2.11 -18.52 -11.61
C LYS A 385 -3.14 -18.11 -12.66
N ASN A 386 -4.40 -17.89 -12.25
CA ASN A 386 -5.48 -17.50 -13.16
C ASN A 386 -5.48 -16.01 -13.47
N ASP A 387 -4.90 -15.18 -12.58
CA ASP A 387 -4.88 -13.73 -12.70
C ASP A 387 -3.55 -13.21 -13.32
N VAL A 388 -2.45 -13.94 -13.16
CA VAL A 388 -1.10 -13.53 -13.60
C VAL A 388 -1.03 -13.38 -15.13
N ASP A 389 -0.48 -12.25 -15.58
CA ASP A 389 -0.34 -11.91 -17.00
C ASP A 389 1.11 -12.03 -17.49
N TYR A 390 2.00 -11.15 -17.02
CA TYR A 390 3.44 -11.23 -17.35
C TYR A 390 4.29 -11.36 -16.09
N ILE A 391 5.35 -12.16 -16.20
CA ILE A 391 6.41 -12.27 -15.18
C ILE A 391 7.71 -11.82 -15.81
N VAL A 392 8.48 -10.98 -15.09
CA VAL A 392 9.70 -10.36 -15.61
C VAL A 392 10.86 -10.58 -14.64
N THR A 393 11.97 -10.99 -15.19
CA THR A 393 13.29 -10.99 -14.52
C THR A 393 14.30 -10.28 -15.40
N GLU A 394 15.54 -10.14 -14.93
CA GLU A 394 16.66 -9.60 -15.73
C GLU A 394 16.98 -10.42 -16.99
N TYR A 395 16.45 -11.66 -17.10
CA TYR A 395 16.64 -12.55 -18.25
C TYR A 395 15.51 -12.50 -19.27
N GLY A 396 14.48 -11.69 -19.06
CA GLY A 396 13.40 -11.48 -20.01
C GLY A 396 12.00 -11.48 -19.44
N ILE A 397 11.02 -11.63 -20.31
CA ILE A 397 9.58 -11.56 -20.04
C ILE A 397 8.92 -12.88 -20.38
N ALA A 398 8.15 -13.44 -19.45
CA ALA A 398 7.32 -14.62 -19.63
C ALA A 398 5.83 -14.24 -19.61
N HIS A 399 5.08 -14.65 -20.64
CA HIS A 399 3.64 -14.40 -20.74
C HIS A 399 2.85 -15.60 -20.25
N MET A 400 2.07 -15.41 -19.18
CA MET A 400 1.33 -16.49 -18.52
C MET A 400 -0.11 -16.63 -18.99
N ARG A 401 -0.78 -15.51 -19.29
CA ARG A 401 -2.20 -15.51 -19.63
C ARG A 401 -2.45 -16.27 -20.92
N GLY A 402 -3.48 -17.14 -20.91
CA GLY A 402 -3.85 -17.94 -22.10
C GLY A 402 -2.85 -19.03 -22.48
N ARG A 403 -1.84 -19.33 -21.63
CA ARG A 403 -0.84 -20.36 -21.87
C ARG A 403 -1.13 -21.61 -21.04
N SER A 404 -0.85 -22.78 -21.64
CA SER A 404 -0.87 -24.06 -20.94
C SER A 404 0.17 -24.13 -19.83
N LEU A 405 0.02 -25.04 -18.87
CA LEU A 405 0.99 -25.21 -17.79
C LEU A 405 2.40 -25.53 -18.30
N GLY A 406 2.52 -26.35 -19.35
CA GLY A 406 3.80 -26.66 -19.95
C GLY A 406 4.45 -25.43 -20.63
N GLU A 407 3.66 -24.60 -21.33
CA GLU A 407 4.17 -23.35 -21.92
C GLU A 407 4.61 -22.36 -20.87
N ARG A 408 3.83 -22.18 -19.80
CA ARG A 408 4.18 -21.34 -18.66
C ARG A 408 5.51 -21.77 -18.05
N THR A 409 5.63 -23.06 -17.75
CA THR A 409 6.84 -23.64 -17.15
C THR A 409 8.06 -23.41 -18.02
N ARG A 410 7.98 -23.66 -19.34
CA ARG A 410 9.09 -23.40 -20.28
C ARG A 410 9.49 -21.93 -20.32
N GLN A 411 8.51 -21.02 -20.35
CA GLN A 411 8.79 -19.58 -20.36
C GLN A 411 9.42 -19.13 -19.03
N LEU A 412 8.95 -19.64 -17.88
CA LEU A 412 9.53 -19.33 -16.57
C LEU A 412 10.96 -19.85 -16.45
N ILE A 413 11.24 -21.07 -16.93
CA ILE A 413 12.61 -21.62 -16.96
C ILE A 413 13.51 -20.76 -17.85
N ALA A 414 13.00 -20.27 -19.00
CA ALA A 414 13.79 -19.42 -19.91
C ALA A 414 14.22 -18.09 -19.27
N ILE A 415 13.42 -17.53 -18.38
CA ILE A 415 13.75 -16.28 -17.64
C ILE A 415 14.35 -16.54 -16.25
N ALA A 416 14.59 -17.79 -15.86
CA ALA A 416 15.33 -18.12 -14.63
C ALA A 416 16.83 -17.81 -14.82
N HIS A 417 17.54 -17.64 -13.70
CA HIS A 417 18.99 -17.53 -13.74
C HIS A 417 19.59 -18.78 -14.41
N PRO A 418 20.57 -18.65 -15.31
CA PRO A 418 21.15 -19.78 -16.07
C PRO A 418 21.53 -20.99 -15.20
N ASP A 419 22.14 -20.76 -14.06
CA ASP A 419 22.64 -21.83 -13.16
C ASP A 419 21.51 -22.72 -12.61
N PHE A 420 20.26 -22.31 -12.64
CA PHE A 420 19.12 -23.07 -12.16
C PHE A 420 18.27 -23.71 -13.26
N ARG A 421 18.50 -23.39 -14.53
CA ARG A 421 17.63 -23.84 -15.65
C ARG A 421 17.61 -25.34 -15.81
N ASP A 422 18.75 -26.00 -15.66
CA ASP A 422 18.87 -27.45 -15.81
C ASP A 422 18.14 -28.19 -14.68
N GLU A 423 18.29 -27.72 -13.43
CA GLU A 423 17.56 -28.26 -12.28
C GLU A 423 16.05 -28.08 -12.43
N LEU A 424 15.62 -26.88 -12.80
CA LEU A 424 14.20 -26.56 -13.02
C LEU A 424 13.62 -27.40 -14.16
N THR A 425 14.37 -27.61 -15.26
CA THR A 425 13.97 -28.46 -16.37
C THR A 425 13.81 -29.91 -15.94
N PHE A 426 14.77 -30.43 -15.15
CA PHE A 426 14.71 -31.77 -14.61
C PHE A 426 13.45 -31.96 -13.73
N GLU A 427 13.21 -31.06 -12.81
CA GLU A 427 12.02 -31.13 -11.94
C GLU A 427 10.71 -31.01 -12.72
N ALA A 428 10.65 -30.17 -13.77
CA ALA A 428 9.47 -30.04 -14.61
C ALA A 428 9.18 -31.33 -15.40
N LYS A 429 10.22 -31.98 -15.94
CA LYS A 429 10.11 -33.29 -16.62
C LYS A 429 9.72 -34.41 -15.64
N LYS A 430 10.37 -34.51 -14.49
CA LYS A 430 10.06 -35.46 -13.43
C LYS A 430 8.60 -35.39 -13.00
N ARG A 431 7.99 -34.20 -13.00
CA ARG A 431 6.58 -33.96 -12.67
C ARG A 431 5.63 -34.15 -13.86
N GLY A 432 6.13 -34.47 -15.05
CA GLY A 432 5.34 -34.66 -16.27
C GLY A 432 4.69 -33.35 -16.79
N ILE A 433 5.22 -32.18 -16.41
CA ILE A 433 4.69 -30.87 -16.86
C ILE A 433 5.18 -30.55 -18.27
N ILE A 434 6.42 -30.90 -18.54
CA ILE A 434 7.05 -30.80 -19.87
C ILE A 434 7.66 -32.12 -20.27
N ILE A 435 7.78 -32.34 -21.58
CA ILE A 435 8.37 -33.56 -22.18
C ILE A 435 9.82 -33.26 -22.55
#